data_61304b5347b0944d351b42982d4241ca
#
_entry.id   61304b5347b0944d351b42982d4241ca
#
_cell.length_a   1.000
_cell.length_b   1.000
_cell.length_c   1.000
_cell.angle_alpha   90.00
_cell.angle_beta   90.00
_cell.angle_gamma   90.00
#
_symmetry.space_group_name_H-M   'P 1'
#
loop_
_entity.id
_entity.type
_entity.pdbx_description
1 polymer ?
#
loop_
_entity_poly.entity_id
_entity_poly.type
_entity_poly.pdbx_seq_one_letter_code
_entity_poly.pdbx_strand_id
1 'polypeptide(L)'
;VDVLTDARRLTQVHWRAGDIEDAAIRQRFSIGPGVLVGEDLDFLVEHRTRGKTVEVEVSVVREVADRIGIRDGLVADRELIVVRQRVEDMDRHIAGIAALAVRTLEREPQALVRDLALPELVVKARVAALTDKDSQRHSAFEVRQKIQHSELHLPLYPTTTIGSFPQTKEVRSWRSKFRKGEISAAEYNQLLKEETRKCIEWQEEIGLDVLVHGEFERNDMVEYFGEQLAGFAFTQNGWVQSYGSRCVKPPVIYGDVERKQAMTVDWSTFAQSCTQLPMKGMLTGPVTILEWSFVRNDQPRSLTCKQIALAIRDEVCDLERHNIRIIQIDEPAIREGLPLRKSGWDEYLKWAVESFRISASGVEDKTQIHTHMCYSEFNDIIEHIAAMDADVITIECSRSQMELLNVFADFHYPNEIGPGVYDIHSARVPETQEMVDLLKKAERFIDKSKLWVNPDCGLKTRGWAETKASLIRMVEAAKELRNE
;
A
#
# COMPACT_ATOMS: atom_id res chain seq x y z
N VAL A 1 -28.73 -8.44 -39.81
CA VAL A 1 -29.13 -7.02 -39.72
C VAL A 1 -30.26 -6.86 -38.72
N ASP A 2 -31.19 -7.81 -38.64
CA ASP A 2 -32.38 -7.74 -37.75
C ASP A 2 -32.04 -8.04 -36.26
N VAL A 3 -30.98 -8.82 -35.99
CA VAL A 3 -30.59 -9.15 -34.59
C VAL A 3 -29.96 -7.95 -33.87
N LEU A 4 -29.24 -7.08 -34.61
CA LEU A 4 -28.66 -5.86 -34.04
C LEU A 4 -29.73 -4.77 -33.76
N THR A 5 -30.83 -4.78 -34.47
CA THR A 5 -31.97 -3.85 -34.27
C THR A 5 -32.77 -4.24 -33.03
N ASP A 6 -32.89 -5.52 -32.73
CA ASP A 6 -33.57 -6.02 -31.52
C ASP A 6 -32.73 -5.83 -30.25
N ALA A 7 -31.38 -5.95 -30.34
CA ALA A 7 -30.49 -5.68 -29.22
C ALA A 7 -30.54 -4.20 -28.80
N ARG A 8 -30.77 -3.27 -29.74
CA ARG A 8 -30.94 -1.84 -29.40
C ARG A 8 -32.29 -1.52 -28.76
N ARG A 9 -33.31 -2.37 -28.92
CA ARG A 9 -34.63 -2.23 -28.28
C ARG A 9 -34.65 -2.71 -26.84
N LEU A 10 -33.71 -3.56 -26.43
CA LEU A 10 -33.64 -4.11 -25.06
C LEU A 10 -32.90 -3.20 -24.08
N THR A 11 -32.42 -2.02 -24.50
CA THR A 11 -31.64 -1.11 -23.67
C THR A 11 -32.42 -0.04 -22.93
N GLN A 12 -33.75 0.03 -23.11
CA GLN A 12 -34.63 0.92 -22.35
C GLN A 12 -35.73 0.11 -21.68
N VAL A 13 -35.61 -0.07 -20.37
CA VAL A 13 -36.69 -0.70 -19.56
C VAL A 13 -37.36 0.41 -18.77
N HIS A 14 -38.63 0.69 -19.12
CA HIS A 14 -39.45 1.65 -18.38
C HIS A 14 -40.27 0.90 -17.35
N TRP A 15 -40.08 1.23 -16.07
CA TRP A 15 -40.88 0.69 -14.97
C TRP A 15 -41.78 1.79 -14.37
N ARG A 16 -43.04 1.48 -14.10
CA ARG A 16 -43.92 2.32 -13.28
C ARG A 16 -43.94 1.78 -11.86
N ALA A 17 -44.07 2.65 -10.88
CA ALA A 17 -44.08 2.26 -9.46
C ALA A 17 -45.09 1.12 -9.13
N GLY A 18 -46.20 0.98 -9.88
CA GLY A 18 -47.17 -0.09 -9.72
C GLY A 18 -46.75 -1.47 -10.24
N ASP A 19 -45.79 -1.53 -11.15
CA ASP A 19 -45.33 -2.81 -11.75
C ASP A 19 -44.34 -3.57 -10.85
N ILE A 20 -43.88 -2.90 -9.80
CA ILE A 20 -42.86 -3.43 -8.89
C ILE A 20 -43.44 -4.17 -7.69
N GLU A 21 -44.73 -3.88 -7.33
CA GLU A 21 -45.40 -4.53 -6.19
C GLU A 21 -45.74 -6.01 -6.43
N ASP A 22 -45.94 -6.43 -7.69
CA ASP A 22 -46.27 -7.82 -8.04
C ASP A 22 -45.04 -8.73 -8.21
N ALA A 23 -43.86 -8.17 -8.36
CA ALA A 23 -42.63 -8.93 -8.37
C ALA A 23 -42.11 -9.18 -6.95
N ALA A 24 -42.90 -9.89 -6.13
CA ALA A 24 -42.48 -10.27 -4.78
C ALA A 24 -41.28 -11.22 -4.83
N ILE A 25 -40.11 -10.64 -4.79
CA ILE A 25 -38.85 -11.37 -4.77
C ILE A 25 -38.62 -11.94 -3.36
N ARG A 26 -39.16 -13.13 -3.12
CA ARG A 26 -38.74 -13.99 -2.00
C ARG A 26 -37.50 -14.80 -2.40
N GLN A 27 -36.37 -14.16 -2.63
CA GLN A 27 -35.08 -14.87 -2.72
C GLN A 27 -34.02 -14.06 -2.00
N ARG A 28 -33.43 -14.65 -0.95
CA ARG A 28 -32.15 -14.25 -0.39
C ARG A 28 -31.10 -14.57 -1.44
N PHE A 29 -30.50 -13.54 -2.03
CA PHE A 29 -29.37 -13.72 -2.92
C PHE A 29 -28.15 -14.10 -2.08
N SER A 30 -27.71 -15.33 -2.23
CA SER A 30 -26.34 -15.76 -1.88
C SER A 30 -25.49 -15.48 -3.11
N ILE A 31 -24.63 -14.49 -3.02
CA ILE A 31 -23.65 -14.22 -4.07
C ILE A 31 -22.59 -15.32 -3.96
N GLY A 32 -22.67 -16.32 -4.83
CA GLY A 32 -21.64 -17.34 -4.97
C GLY A 32 -20.36 -16.74 -5.59
N PRO A 33 -19.18 -17.31 -5.31
CA PRO A 33 -17.93 -16.83 -5.89
C PRO A 33 -17.96 -17.09 -7.41
N GLY A 34 -17.97 -16.03 -8.21
CA GLY A 34 -17.85 -16.16 -9.66
C GLY A 34 -18.64 -15.17 -10.53
N VAL A 35 -19.30 -14.17 -9.95
CA VAL A 35 -19.94 -13.10 -10.75
C VAL A 35 -18.93 -11.98 -10.96
N LEU A 36 -18.39 -11.89 -12.18
CA LEU A 36 -17.64 -10.74 -12.69
C LEU A 36 -18.63 -9.58 -12.84
N VAL A 37 -18.57 -8.58 -11.97
CA VAL A 37 -19.09 -7.25 -12.26
C VAL A 37 -18.00 -6.56 -13.09
N GLY A 38 -18.21 -6.54 -14.42
CA GLY A 38 -17.25 -5.88 -15.33
C GLY A 38 -17.38 -4.36 -15.22
N GLU A 39 -16.23 -3.68 -15.26
CA GLU A 39 -16.06 -2.22 -15.14
C GLU A 39 -16.62 -1.39 -16.30
N ASP A 40 -17.41 -1.96 -17.21
CA ASP A 40 -17.86 -1.31 -18.44
C ASP A 40 -19.38 -0.99 -18.45
N LEU A 41 -20.00 -0.81 -17.27
CA LEU A 41 -21.42 -0.46 -17.17
C LEU A 41 -21.56 0.93 -16.53
N ASP A 42 -21.66 1.96 -17.37
CA ASP A 42 -22.11 3.29 -16.95
C ASP A 42 -23.63 3.26 -16.71
N PHE A 43 -24.03 3.49 -15.47
CA PHE A 43 -25.43 3.65 -15.10
C PHE A 43 -25.79 5.13 -15.04
N LEU A 44 -26.63 5.59 -15.96
CA LEU A 44 -27.22 6.92 -15.88
C LEU A 44 -28.63 6.77 -15.27
N VAL A 45 -28.80 7.33 -14.09
CA VAL A 45 -30.09 7.40 -13.42
C VAL A 45 -30.63 8.83 -13.56
N GLU A 46 -31.63 9.04 -14.44
CA GLU A 46 -32.31 10.31 -14.56
C GLU A 46 -33.62 10.33 -13.77
N HIS A 47 -33.74 11.29 -12.88
CA HIS A 47 -35.00 11.57 -12.15
C HIS A 47 -35.84 12.59 -12.89
N ARG A 48 -37.06 12.20 -13.32
CA ARG A 48 -38.05 13.14 -13.79
C ARG A 48 -39.30 13.06 -12.92
N THR A 49 -39.60 14.16 -12.24
CA THR A 49 -40.87 14.30 -11.49
C THR A 49 -41.95 14.94 -12.40
N ARG A 50 -43.03 14.22 -12.67
CA ARG A 50 -44.25 14.77 -13.25
C ARG A 50 -45.41 14.51 -12.29
N GLY A 51 -45.82 15.53 -11.54
CA GLY A 51 -46.93 15.42 -10.62
C GLY A 51 -46.65 14.53 -9.40
N LYS A 52 -47.58 13.62 -9.05
CA LYS A 52 -47.45 12.70 -7.89
C LYS A 52 -46.76 11.37 -8.21
N THR A 53 -46.23 11.19 -9.41
CA THR A 53 -45.55 9.96 -9.85
C THR A 53 -44.07 10.24 -10.07
N VAL A 54 -43.19 9.42 -9.48
CA VAL A 54 -41.76 9.44 -9.72
C VAL A 54 -41.47 8.40 -10.79
N GLU A 55 -41.02 8.84 -11.96
CA GLU A 55 -40.51 7.92 -13.00
C GLU A 55 -39.01 7.85 -12.84
N VAL A 56 -38.49 6.64 -12.65
CA VAL A 56 -37.02 6.37 -12.61
C VAL A 56 -36.65 5.70 -13.93
N GLU A 57 -35.90 6.40 -14.75
CA GLU A 57 -35.35 5.86 -15.99
C GLU A 57 -33.93 5.39 -15.72
N VAL A 58 -33.68 4.10 -15.84
CA VAL A 58 -32.34 3.51 -15.74
C VAL A 58 -31.84 3.17 -17.14
N SER A 59 -30.91 3.94 -17.67
CA SER A 59 -30.32 3.68 -18.97
C SER A 59 -28.98 2.96 -18.77
N VAL A 60 -28.83 1.78 -19.34
CA VAL A 60 -27.57 1.06 -19.43
C VAL A 60 -26.96 1.38 -20.78
N VAL A 61 -25.95 2.23 -20.80
CA VAL A 61 -25.19 2.55 -22.03
C VAL A 61 -24.16 1.45 -22.27
N ARG A 62 -24.36 0.68 -23.33
CA ARG A 62 -23.51 -0.44 -23.71
C ARG A 62 -22.58 -0.04 -24.84
N GLU A 63 -21.30 0.07 -24.57
CA GLU A 63 -20.19 0.00 -25.56
C GLU A 63 -19.61 -1.42 -25.66
N VAL A 64 -20.44 -2.44 -25.47
CA VAL A 64 -20.01 -3.85 -25.42
C VAL A 64 -19.93 -4.51 -26.80
N ALA A 65 -20.59 -3.96 -27.82
CA ALA A 65 -20.64 -4.61 -29.15
C ALA A 65 -19.30 -4.57 -29.90
N ASP A 66 -18.47 -3.58 -29.68
CA ASP A 66 -17.22 -3.40 -30.42
C ASP A 66 -16.00 -4.09 -29.79
N ARG A 67 -16.05 -4.48 -28.52
CA ARG A 67 -14.94 -5.15 -27.81
C ARG A 67 -14.98 -6.68 -27.84
N ILE A 68 -16.16 -7.27 -28.05
CA ILE A 68 -16.29 -8.71 -28.24
C ILE A 68 -16.20 -8.98 -29.74
N GLY A 69 -15.00 -8.99 -30.33
CA GLY A 69 -14.69 -9.21 -31.74
C GLY A 69 -15.58 -10.22 -32.48
N ILE A 70 -16.89 -9.95 -32.60
CA ILE A 70 -17.83 -10.67 -33.46
C ILE A 70 -17.58 -10.17 -34.87
N ARG A 71 -16.61 -10.79 -35.54
CA ARG A 71 -16.49 -10.70 -36.99
C ARG A 71 -17.61 -11.55 -37.61
N ASP A 72 -18.29 -10.98 -38.57
CA ASP A 72 -19.34 -11.64 -39.37
C ASP A 72 -18.95 -13.06 -39.75
N GLY A 73 -19.73 -14.03 -39.32
CA GLY A 73 -19.69 -15.38 -39.82
C GLY A 73 -19.58 -16.47 -38.74
N LEU A 74 -20.68 -17.16 -38.47
CA LEU A 74 -20.81 -18.45 -37.79
C LEU A 74 -20.61 -18.44 -36.24
N VAL A 75 -21.67 -18.11 -35.55
CA VAL A 75 -21.89 -18.52 -34.14
C VAL A 75 -22.87 -19.71 -34.17
N ALA A 76 -22.48 -20.83 -33.59
CA ALA A 76 -23.33 -22.00 -33.49
C ALA A 76 -24.51 -21.72 -32.55
N ASP A 77 -25.71 -22.24 -32.87
CA ASP A 77 -26.97 -22.05 -32.13
C ASP A 77 -26.88 -22.23 -30.59
N ARG A 78 -25.98 -23.05 -30.11
CA ARG A 78 -25.75 -23.27 -28.68
C ARG A 78 -25.13 -22.07 -27.94
N GLU A 79 -24.27 -21.31 -28.57
CA GLU A 79 -23.63 -20.11 -27.98
C GLU A 79 -24.64 -18.95 -27.91
N LEU A 80 -25.53 -18.84 -28.87
CA LEU A 80 -26.61 -17.86 -28.86
C LEU A 80 -27.59 -18.09 -27.70
N ILE A 81 -27.90 -19.36 -27.37
CA ILE A 81 -28.75 -19.71 -26.22
C ILE A 81 -28.09 -19.33 -24.90
N VAL A 82 -26.79 -19.57 -24.74
CA VAL A 82 -26.04 -19.22 -23.54
C VAL A 82 -25.93 -17.70 -23.37
N VAL A 83 -25.74 -16.93 -24.44
CA VAL A 83 -25.70 -15.47 -24.39
C VAL A 83 -27.09 -14.93 -24.06
N ARG A 84 -28.17 -15.47 -24.64
CA ARG A 84 -29.54 -15.07 -24.34
C ARG A 84 -29.92 -15.34 -22.89
N GLN A 85 -29.59 -16.51 -22.35
CA GLN A 85 -29.80 -16.87 -20.95
C GLN A 85 -29.06 -15.94 -19.98
N ARG A 86 -27.80 -15.59 -20.30
CA ARG A 86 -27.01 -14.65 -19.51
C ARG A 86 -27.57 -13.23 -19.54
N VAL A 87 -28.11 -12.79 -20.66
CA VAL A 87 -28.77 -11.48 -20.79
C VAL A 87 -30.05 -11.46 -19.95
N GLU A 88 -30.88 -12.51 -20.00
CA GLU A 88 -32.09 -12.60 -19.20
C GLU A 88 -31.83 -12.70 -17.70
N ASP A 89 -30.72 -13.34 -17.30
CA ASP A 89 -30.28 -13.42 -15.89
C ASP A 89 -29.73 -12.07 -15.43
N MET A 90 -29.05 -11.32 -16.28
CA MET A 90 -28.56 -9.98 -16.00
C MET A 90 -29.70 -8.97 -15.88
N ASP A 91 -30.71 -9.03 -16.75
CA ASP A 91 -31.90 -8.18 -16.69
C ASP A 91 -32.70 -8.41 -15.38
N ARG A 92 -32.80 -9.67 -14.94
CA ARG A 92 -33.38 -10.01 -13.62
C ARG A 92 -32.55 -9.46 -12.46
N HIS A 93 -31.23 -9.44 -12.56
CA HIS A 93 -30.36 -8.91 -11.53
C HIS A 93 -30.47 -7.38 -11.44
N ILE A 94 -30.48 -6.71 -12.61
CA ILE A 94 -30.66 -5.24 -12.71
C ILE A 94 -32.02 -4.83 -12.20
N ALA A 95 -33.08 -5.56 -12.55
CA ALA A 95 -34.43 -5.32 -12.04
C ALA A 95 -34.48 -5.49 -10.51
N GLY A 96 -33.77 -6.47 -9.95
CA GLY A 96 -33.66 -6.67 -8.51
C GLY A 96 -32.96 -5.51 -7.79
N ILE A 97 -31.88 -5.01 -8.35
CA ILE A 97 -31.11 -3.86 -7.82
C ILE A 97 -31.95 -2.58 -7.93
N ALA A 98 -32.64 -2.36 -9.06
CA ALA A 98 -33.51 -1.21 -9.26
C ALA A 98 -34.69 -1.24 -8.30
N ALA A 99 -35.35 -2.40 -8.09
CA ALA A 99 -36.42 -2.56 -7.12
C ALA A 99 -35.95 -2.33 -5.67
N LEU A 100 -34.75 -2.76 -5.30
CA LEU A 100 -34.19 -2.50 -3.99
C LEU A 100 -33.88 -1.00 -3.82
N ALA A 101 -33.31 -0.36 -4.83
CA ALA A 101 -33.01 1.08 -4.82
C ALA A 101 -34.29 1.91 -4.70
N VAL A 102 -35.36 1.58 -5.45
CA VAL A 102 -36.66 2.27 -5.38
C VAL A 102 -37.30 2.11 -4.00
N ARG A 103 -37.32 0.90 -3.42
CA ARG A 103 -37.86 0.67 -2.06
C ARG A 103 -37.08 1.43 -0.98
N THR A 104 -35.79 1.58 -1.15
CA THR A 104 -34.96 2.32 -0.19
C THR A 104 -35.17 3.82 -0.35
N LEU A 105 -35.35 4.31 -1.60
CA LEU A 105 -35.68 5.70 -1.90
C LEU A 105 -37.06 6.11 -1.39
N GLU A 106 -38.05 5.20 -1.44
CA GLU A 106 -39.40 5.45 -0.91
C GLU A 106 -39.44 5.51 0.63
N ARG A 107 -38.57 4.74 1.32
CA ARG A 107 -38.52 4.71 2.79
C ARG A 107 -37.70 5.84 3.40
N GLU A 108 -36.55 6.13 2.85
CA GLU A 108 -35.66 7.21 3.31
C GLU A 108 -34.77 7.72 2.17
N PRO A 109 -35.27 8.63 1.29
CA PRO A 109 -34.50 9.14 0.14
C PRO A 109 -33.15 9.77 0.54
N GLN A 110 -33.08 10.35 1.74
CA GLN A 110 -31.86 10.96 2.27
C GLN A 110 -30.86 9.95 2.79
N ALA A 111 -31.27 8.77 3.25
CA ALA A 111 -30.39 7.74 3.77
C ALA A 111 -29.60 7.05 2.64
N LEU A 112 -30.23 6.77 1.50
CA LEU A 112 -29.54 6.12 0.37
C LEU A 112 -28.49 7.02 -0.27
N VAL A 113 -28.81 8.31 -0.47
CA VAL A 113 -27.85 9.32 -0.93
C VAL A 113 -26.74 9.49 0.10
N ARG A 114 -27.08 9.39 1.38
CA ARG A 114 -26.14 9.42 2.49
C ARG A 114 -25.22 8.21 2.50
N ASP A 115 -25.73 6.99 2.33
CA ASP A 115 -24.95 5.75 2.44
C ASP A 115 -24.09 5.45 1.21
N LEU A 116 -24.49 5.89 0.02
CA LEU A 116 -23.74 5.69 -1.24
C LEU A 116 -22.78 6.84 -1.56
N ALA A 117 -23.15 8.08 -1.25
CA ALA A 117 -22.33 9.25 -1.59
C ALA A 117 -21.49 9.79 -0.42
N LEU A 118 -21.80 9.42 0.84
CA LEU A 118 -21.10 9.94 2.02
C LEU A 118 -19.63 9.54 2.10
N PRO A 119 -19.23 8.28 1.83
CA PRO A 119 -17.82 7.93 1.92
C PRO A 119 -16.95 8.74 0.94
N GLU A 120 -17.37 8.87 -0.32
CA GLU A 120 -16.66 9.65 -1.33
C GLU A 120 -16.61 11.14 -0.98
N LEU A 121 -17.72 11.71 -0.51
CA LEU A 121 -17.76 13.11 -0.07
C LEU A 121 -16.85 13.34 1.13
N VAL A 122 -16.76 12.40 2.07
CA VAL A 122 -15.87 12.50 3.23
C VAL A 122 -14.40 12.48 2.79
N VAL A 123 -14.01 11.56 1.91
CA VAL A 123 -12.63 11.48 1.40
C VAL A 123 -12.24 12.75 0.66
N LYS A 124 -13.10 13.21 -0.26
CA LYS A 124 -12.87 14.46 -1.03
C LYS A 124 -12.81 15.68 -0.11
N ALA A 125 -13.67 15.75 0.89
CA ALA A 125 -13.67 16.84 1.87
C ALA A 125 -12.39 16.83 2.72
N ARG A 126 -11.90 15.67 3.14
CA ARG A 126 -10.62 15.55 3.86
C ARG A 126 -9.44 16.07 3.04
N VAL A 127 -9.38 15.70 1.75
CA VAL A 127 -8.31 16.22 0.87
C VAL A 127 -8.45 17.72 0.62
N ALA A 128 -9.67 18.23 0.43
CA ALA A 128 -9.92 19.66 0.26
C ALA A 128 -9.62 20.50 1.50
N ALA A 129 -9.67 19.90 2.69
CA ALA A 129 -9.35 20.55 3.95
C ALA A 129 -7.85 20.60 4.25
N LEU A 130 -7.00 19.92 3.47
CA LEU A 130 -5.55 19.95 3.64
C LEU A 130 -5.00 21.37 3.48
N THR A 131 -4.10 21.72 4.38
CA THR A 131 -3.35 22.97 4.40
C THR A 131 -1.85 22.69 4.43
N ASP A 132 -1.02 23.68 4.21
CA ASP A 132 0.44 23.53 4.29
C ASP A 132 0.91 22.97 5.65
N LYS A 133 0.15 23.20 6.71
CA LYS A 133 0.46 22.66 8.06
C LYS A 133 0.31 21.14 8.14
N ASP A 134 -0.55 20.58 7.31
CA ASP A 134 -0.79 19.13 7.31
C ASP A 134 0.35 18.31 6.68
N SER A 135 1.29 18.99 6.03
CA SER A 135 2.53 18.41 5.51
C SER A 135 3.78 18.80 6.30
N GLN A 136 3.62 19.30 7.55
CA GLN A 136 4.75 19.74 8.37
C GLN A 136 4.75 19.03 9.71
N ARG A 137 5.94 18.60 10.17
CA ARG A 137 6.18 18.17 11.55
C ARG A 137 6.10 19.38 12.48
N HIS A 138 5.85 19.14 13.77
CA HIS A 138 5.72 20.21 14.75
C HIS A 138 6.99 21.08 14.89
N SER A 139 8.15 20.43 14.89
CA SER A 139 9.45 21.09 14.99
C SER A 139 10.38 20.73 13.85
N ALA A 140 11.41 21.57 13.61
CA ALA A 140 12.52 21.26 12.74
C ALA A 140 13.28 20.01 13.20
N PHE A 141 13.98 19.35 12.27
CA PHE A 141 14.67 18.08 12.55
C PHE A 141 15.65 18.15 13.73
N GLU A 142 16.41 19.23 13.87
CA GLU A 142 17.40 19.36 14.93
C GLU A 142 16.76 19.38 16.34
N VAL A 143 15.51 19.81 16.46
CA VAL A 143 14.72 19.75 17.72
C VAL A 143 14.21 18.33 17.92
N ARG A 144 13.62 17.74 16.87
CA ARG A 144 13.09 16.36 16.92
C ARG A 144 14.20 15.37 17.27
N GLN A 145 15.36 15.46 16.62
CA GLN A 145 16.52 14.58 16.87
C GLN A 145 16.91 14.57 18.35
N LYS A 146 17.03 15.73 18.99
CA LYS A 146 17.38 15.82 20.41
C LYS A 146 16.36 15.13 21.31
N ILE A 147 15.07 15.32 21.01
CA ILE A 147 13.98 14.68 21.74
C ILE A 147 14.03 13.16 21.53
N GLN A 148 14.17 12.71 20.30
CA GLN A 148 14.21 11.29 19.93
C GLN A 148 15.42 10.58 20.54
N HIS A 149 16.62 11.17 20.51
CA HIS A 149 17.81 10.63 21.17
C HIS A 149 17.60 10.52 22.70
N SER A 150 16.95 11.53 23.31
CA SER A 150 16.63 11.51 24.73
C SER A 150 15.59 10.47 25.13
N GLU A 151 14.64 10.15 24.25
CA GLU A 151 13.54 9.20 24.53
C GLU A 151 13.91 7.76 24.20
N LEU A 152 14.62 7.55 23.08
CA LEU A 152 14.93 6.22 22.56
C LEU A 152 16.20 5.62 23.19
N HIS A 153 17.12 6.45 23.70
CA HIS A 153 18.37 6.02 24.33
C HIS A 153 19.22 5.08 23.47
N LEU A 154 19.16 5.25 22.15
CA LEU A 154 19.92 4.42 21.21
C LEU A 154 21.43 4.75 21.27
N PRO A 155 22.30 3.74 21.09
CA PRO A 155 23.75 3.98 21.02
C PRO A 155 24.14 4.69 19.72
N LEU A 156 25.39 5.11 19.59
CA LEU A 156 25.97 5.48 18.28
C LEU A 156 25.88 4.28 17.33
N TYR A 157 25.73 4.55 16.03
CA TYR A 157 25.53 3.51 15.00
C TYR A 157 24.42 2.54 15.37
N PRO A 158 23.18 3.02 15.58
CA PRO A 158 22.07 2.14 15.96
C PRO A 158 21.85 1.10 14.87
N THR A 159 21.65 -0.16 15.27
CA THR A 159 21.45 -1.27 14.35
C THR A 159 19.97 -1.60 14.16
N THR A 160 19.53 -1.79 12.93
CA THR A 160 18.17 -2.18 12.59
C THR A 160 18.15 -2.97 11.28
N THR A 161 16.97 -3.48 10.89
CA THR A 161 16.71 -4.02 9.55
C THR A 161 15.63 -3.23 8.83
N ILE A 162 15.41 -3.52 7.54
CA ILE A 162 14.45 -2.76 6.73
C ILE A 162 12.99 -3.20 6.98
N GLY A 163 12.76 -4.43 7.49
CA GLY A 163 11.42 -4.88 7.87
C GLY A 163 11.19 -6.37 7.68
N SER A 164 11.26 -6.85 6.45
CA SER A 164 10.95 -8.25 6.16
C SER A 164 12.12 -9.19 6.51
N PHE A 165 11.78 -10.34 7.09
CA PHE A 165 12.67 -11.48 7.32
C PHE A 165 12.39 -12.64 6.35
N PRO A 166 13.26 -13.67 6.27
CA PRO A 166 13.11 -14.78 5.34
C PRO A 166 11.76 -15.47 5.45
N GLN A 167 11.00 -15.48 4.36
CA GLN A 167 9.75 -16.21 4.28
C GLN A 167 9.99 -17.66 3.88
N THR A 168 9.94 -18.55 4.88
CA THR A 168 10.18 -19.98 4.73
C THR A 168 9.12 -20.67 3.86
N LYS A 169 9.38 -21.94 3.51
CA LYS A 169 8.39 -22.78 2.81
C LYS A 169 7.13 -22.96 3.66
N GLU A 170 7.29 -23.05 4.98
CA GLU A 170 6.22 -23.20 5.95
C GLU A 170 5.29 -21.98 5.94
N VAL A 171 5.83 -20.77 6.08
CA VAL A 171 5.06 -19.50 6.02
C VAL A 171 4.28 -19.39 4.71
N ARG A 172 4.91 -19.72 3.57
CA ARG A 172 4.25 -19.73 2.26
C ARG A 172 3.15 -20.79 2.17
N SER A 173 3.39 -21.98 2.76
CA SER A 173 2.40 -23.05 2.82
C SER A 173 1.19 -22.65 3.66
N TRP A 174 1.38 -22.05 4.84
CA TRP A 174 0.29 -21.57 5.70
C TRP A 174 -0.56 -20.53 4.98
N ARG A 175 0.06 -19.56 4.30
CA ARG A 175 -0.64 -18.56 3.48
C ARG A 175 -1.47 -19.21 2.36
N SER A 176 -0.90 -20.23 1.68
CA SER A 176 -1.62 -20.96 0.64
C SER A 176 -2.82 -21.74 1.20
N LYS A 177 -2.64 -22.42 2.34
CA LYS A 177 -3.71 -23.17 3.02
C LYS A 177 -4.83 -22.24 3.49
N PHE A 178 -4.48 -21.08 4.06
CA PHE A 178 -5.46 -20.08 4.47
C PHE A 178 -6.27 -19.57 3.28
N ARG A 179 -5.61 -19.19 2.17
CA ARG A 179 -6.30 -18.73 0.93
C ARG A 179 -7.24 -19.80 0.35
N LYS A 180 -6.94 -21.08 0.54
CA LYS A 180 -7.80 -22.20 0.11
C LYS A 180 -8.89 -22.57 1.11
N GLY A 181 -8.91 -21.92 2.28
CA GLY A 181 -9.84 -22.27 3.36
C GLY A 181 -9.52 -23.59 4.08
N GLU A 182 -8.30 -24.12 3.92
CA GLU A 182 -7.85 -25.36 4.56
C GLU A 182 -7.51 -25.17 6.04
N ILE A 183 -7.19 -23.94 6.46
CA ILE A 183 -7.00 -23.53 7.84
C ILE A 183 -7.80 -22.26 8.13
N SER A 184 -8.22 -22.08 9.38
CA SER A 184 -8.96 -20.89 9.81
C SER A 184 -8.07 -19.66 9.92
N ALA A 185 -8.67 -18.45 9.91
CA ALA A 185 -7.95 -17.22 10.16
C ALA A 185 -7.28 -17.20 11.54
N ALA A 186 -7.92 -17.75 12.56
CA ALA A 186 -7.36 -17.82 13.90
C ALA A 186 -6.11 -18.70 13.94
N GLU A 187 -6.15 -19.87 13.30
CA GLU A 187 -5.00 -20.77 13.19
C GLU A 187 -3.87 -20.14 12.37
N TYR A 188 -4.17 -19.53 11.23
CA TYR A 188 -3.18 -18.83 10.41
C TYR A 188 -2.49 -17.71 11.20
N ASN A 189 -3.26 -16.86 11.87
CA ASN A 189 -2.71 -15.77 12.68
C ASN A 189 -1.86 -16.29 13.86
N GLN A 190 -2.24 -17.40 14.49
CA GLN A 190 -1.45 -18.01 15.56
C GLN A 190 -0.09 -18.49 15.04
N LEU A 191 -0.06 -19.18 13.90
CA LEU A 191 1.18 -19.63 13.28
C LEU A 191 2.12 -18.48 12.94
N LEU A 192 1.57 -17.38 12.38
CA LEU A 192 2.36 -16.19 12.08
C LEU A 192 2.87 -15.50 13.35
N LYS A 193 2.07 -15.41 14.42
CA LYS A 193 2.50 -14.84 15.70
C LYS A 193 3.64 -15.64 16.33
N GLU A 194 3.63 -16.96 16.21
CA GLU A 194 4.71 -17.81 16.69
C GLU A 194 6.01 -17.56 15.89
N GLU A 195 5.91 -17.40 14.58
CA GLU A 195 7.07 -17.09 13.74
C GLU A 195 7.62 -15.69 14.02
N THR A 196 6.74 -14.71 14.21
CA THR A 196 7.10 -13.35 14.61
C THR A 196 7.84 -13.35 15.96
N ARG A 197 7.35 -14.09 16.95
CA ARG A 197 8.02 -14.18 18.27
C ARG A 197 9.43 -14.74 18.15
N LYS A 198 9.60 -15.86 17.42
CA LYS A 198 10.93 -16.44 17.18
C LYS A 198 11.88 -15.48 16.48
N CYS A 199 11.36 -14.71 15.53
CA CYS A 199 12.14 -13.70 14.83
C CYS A 199 12.59 -12.58 15.78
N ILE A 200 11.74 -12.13 16.70
CA ILE A 200 12.06 -11.11 17.68
C ILE A 200 13.09 -11.61 18.70
N GLU A 201 12.85 -12.79 19.28
CA GLU A 201 13.77 -13.44 20.22
C GLU A 201 15.18 -13.54 19.62
N TRP A 202 15.26 -13.92 18.34
CA TRP A 202 16.52 -14.02 17.65
C TRP A 202 17.17 -12.64 17.38
N GLN A 203 16.40 -11.62 17.06
CA GLN A 203 16.91 -10.25 16.90
C GLN A 203 17.48 -9.71 18.22
N GLU A 204 16.87 -10.00 19.36
CA GLU A 204 17.41 -9.67 20.68
C GLU A 204 18.71 -10.45 20.98
N GLU A 205 18.72 -11.76 20.66
CA GLU A 205 19.89 -12.61 20.89
C GLU A 205 21.16 -12.08 20.21
N ILE A 206 21.05 -11.61 18.97
CA ILE A 206 22.19 -11.03 18.24
C ILE A 206 22.51 -9.61 18.67
N GLY A 207 21.58 -8.92 19.34
CA GLY A 207 21.78 -7.58 19.88
C GLY A 207 21.50 -6.46 18.88
N LEU A 208 20.45 -6.56 18.06
CA LEU A 208 19.93 -5.43 17.31
C LEU A 208 19.34 -4.39 18.28
N ASP A 209 19.52 -3.10 17.98
CA ASP A 209 19.05 -2.01 18.85
C ASP A 209 17.59 -1.65 18.61
N VAL A 210 17.13 -1.73 17.34
CA VAL A 210 15.75 -1.49 16.93
C VAL A 210 15.24 -2.69 16.13
N LEU A 211 14.17 -3.31 16.62
CA LEU A 211 13.64 -4.55 16.07
C LEU A 211 12.50 -4.31 15.09
N VAL A 212 12.20 -5.33 14.28
CA VAL A 212 11.06 -5.37 13.37
C VAL A 212 10.29 -6.66 13.54
N HIS A 213 8.98 -6.67 13.20
CA HIS A 213 8.15 -7.88 13.35
C HIS A 213 8.39 -8.96 12.29
N GLY A 214 9.10 -8.66 11.19
CA GLY A 214 9.50 -9.61 10.15
C GLY A 214 8.56 -9.74 8.97
N GLU A 215 7.39 -9.13 8.99
CA GLU A 215 6.41 -9.05 7.88
C GLU A 215 5.93 -10.40 7.35
N PHE A 216 5.78 -11.40 8.20
CA PHE A 216 5.37 -12.74 7.78
C PHE A 216 3.94 -12.81 7.25
N GLU A 217 3.08 -11.88 7.62
CA GLU A 217 1.71 -11.73 7.14
C GLU A 217 1.63 -11.20 5.71
N ARG A 218 2.67 -10.51 5.21
CA ARG A 218 2.66 -9.82 3.92
C ARG A 218 3.18 -10.70 2.80
N ASN A 219 2.40 -10.83 1.73
CA ASN A 219 2.89 -11.42 0.48
C ASN A 219 3.68 -10.40 -0.32
N ASP A 220 3.14 -9.20 -0.46
CA ASP A 220 3.74 -8.06 -1.15
C ASP A 220 3.42 -6.78 -0.38
N MET A 221 4.32 -5.78 -0.46
CA MET A 221 4.18 -4.55 0.31
C MET A 221 3.04 -3.65 -0.18
N VAL A 222 2.66 -3.73 -1.46
CA VAL A 222 1.54 -2.96 -2.02
C VAL A 222 0.24 -3.75 -1.97
N GLU A 223 0.27 -5.06 -2.31
CA GLU A 223 -0.88 -5.96 -2.19
C GLU A 223 -1.47 -5.92 -0.77
N TYR A 224 -0.63 -6.01 0.26
CA TYR A 224 -1.06 -6.04 1.66
C TYR A 224 -1.87 -4.79 2.07
N PHE A 225 -1.40 -3.61 1.71
CA PHE A 225 -2.10 -2.36 2.06
C PHE A 225 -3.34 -2.16 1.20
N GLY A 226 -3.25 -2.43 -0.11
CA GLY A 226 -4.39 -2.31 -1.00
C GLY A 226 -5.56 -3.22 -0.61
N GLU A 227 -5.29 -4.46 -0.12
CA GLU A 227 -6.34 -5.37 0.38
C GLU A 227 -7.12 -4.82 1.58
N GLN A 228 -6.59 -3.83 2.29
CA GLN A 228 -7.18 -3.25 3.50
C GLN A 228 -7.72 -1.82 3.30
N LEU A 229 -7.44 -1.23 2.15
CA LEU A 229 -7.92 0.10 1.78
C LEU A 229 -9.19 -0.01 0.92
N ALA A 230 -10.17 0.86 1.16
CA ALA A 230 -11.29 1.03 0.24
C ALA A 230 -10.81 1.68 -1.07
N GLY A 231 -11.51 1.45 -2.17
CA GLY A 231 -11.16 1.98 -3.49
C GLY A 231 -10.16 1.12 -4.26
N PHE A 232 -9.81 -0.06 -3.75
CA PHE A 232 -8.89 -1.01 -4.37
C PHE A 232 -9.58 -2.30 -4.77
N ALA A 233 -9.18 -2.86 -5.91
CA ALA A 233 -9.58 -4.17 -6.38
C ALA A 233 -8.37 -5.01 -6.76
N PHE A 234 -8.53 -6.33 -6.78
CA PHE A 234 -7.47 -7.28 -7.09
C PHE A 234 -7.93 -8.32 -8.09
N THR A 235 -7.07 -8.64 -9.06
CA THR A 235 -7.28 -9.76 -9.97
C THR A 235 -6.85 -11.07 -9.32
N GLN A 236 -7.45 -12.20 -9.75
CA GLN A 236 -7.02 -13.52 -9.30
C GLN A 236 -5.70 -13.94 -9.94
N ASN A 237 -5.51 -13.68 -11.22
CA ASN A 237 -4.41 -14.21 -12.03
C ASN A 237 -3.61 -13.11 -12.76
N GLY A 238 -3.81 -11.84 -12.44
CA GLY A 238 -3.10 -10.72 -13.08
C GLY A 238 -1.66 -10.57 -12.59
N TRP A 239 -0.86 -11.65 -12.70
CA TRP A 239 0.54 -11.64 -12.33
C TRP A 239 1.36 -10.80 -13.31
N VAL A 240 2.15 -9.89 -12.77
CA VAL A 240 3.10 -9.07 -13.50
C VAL A 240 4.50 -9.38 -12.98
N GLN A 241 5.47 -9.50 -13.89
CA GLN A 241 6.86 -9.62 -13.51
C GLN A 241 7.33 -8.29 -12.90
N SER A 242 7.88 -8.39 -11.70
CA SER A 242 8.53 -7.28 -11.00
C SER A 242 10.05 -7.37 -11.20
N TYR A 243 10.82 -7.18 -10.16
CA TYR A 243 12.28 -7.25 -10.22
C TYR A 243 12.78 -8.70 -10.26
N GLY A 244 13.70 -9.01 -11.19
CA GLY A 244 14.26 -10.35 -11.35
C GLY A 244 13.20 -11.39 -11.73
N SER A 245 13.11 -12.48 -10.98
CA SER A 245 12.13 -13.55 -11.14
C SER A 245 10.87 -13.37 -10.27
N ARG A 246 10.76 -12.27 -9.54
CA ARG A 246 9.64 -11.97 -8.68
C ARG A 246 8.41 -11.59 -9.51
N CYS A 247 7.26 -12.17 -9.18
CA CYS A 247 5.97 -11.79 -9.72
C CYS A 247 5.08 -11.21 -8.62
N VAL A 248 4.34 -10.17 -8.96
CA VAL A 248 3.38 -9.48 -8.09
C VAL A 248 2.02 -9.40 -8.78
N LYS A 249 0.99 -9.11 -8.03
CA LYS A 249 -0.34 -8.74 -8.54
C LYS A 249 -0.59 -7.29 -8.18
N PRO A 250 -0.34 -6.34 -9.10
CA PRO A 250 -0.61 -4.94 -8.83
C PRO A 250 -2.10 -4.73 -8.51
N PRO A 251 -2.42 -3.95 -7.49
CA PRO A 251 -3.79 -3.55 -7.23
C PRO A 251 -4.33 -2.66 -8.36
N VAL A 252 -5.65 -2.59 -8.44
CA VAL A 252 -6.36 -1.62 -9.27
C VAL A 252 -7.05 -0.61 -8.37
N ILE A 253 -6.68 0.66 -8.48
CA ILE A 253 -7.34 1.76 -7.77
C ILE A 253 -8.49 2.24 -8.65
N TYR A 254 -9.72 1.93 -8.25
CA TYR A 254 -10.93 2.26 -9.03
C TYR A 254 -11.82 3.34 -8.38
N GLY A 255 -11.62 3.61 -7.09
CA GLY A 255 -12.44 4.54 -6.32
C GLY A 255 -11.62 5.45 -5.41
N ASP A 256 -12.29 6.28 -4.62
CA ASP A 256 -11.66 7.10 -3.60
C ASP A 256 -11.09 6.23 -2.49
N VAL A 257 -9.88 6.57 -2.04
CA VAL A 257 -9.12 5.73 -1.10
C VAL A 257 -9.40 6.14 0.34
N GLU A 258 -9.79 5.17 1.16
CA GLU A 258 -10.05 5.34 2.58
C GLU A 258 -9.55 4.15 3.40
N ARG A 259 -8.96 4.43 4.56
CA ARG A 259 -8.65 3.43 5.58
C ARG A 259 -9.89 3.16 6.43
N LYS A 260 -10.40 1.94 6.38
CA LYS A 260 -11.60 1.55 7.15
C LYS A 260 -11.27 1.08 8.57
N GLN A 261 -10.11 0.50 8.76
CA GLN A 261 -9.65 -0.07 10.03
C GLN A 261 -8.12 -0.05 10.13
N ALA A 262 -7.58 -0.33 11.30
CA ALA A 262 -6.14 -0.50 11.49
C ALA A 262 -5.60 -1.63 10.58
N MET A 263 -4.44 -1.40 9.99
CA MET A 263 -3.84 -2.32 9.02
C MET A 263 -2.66 -3.10 9.61
N THR A 264 -1.83 -2.46 10.42
CA THR A 264 -0.57 -3.01 10.95
C THR A 264 -0.46 -2.91 12.47
N VAL A 265 -1.36 -2.17 13.11
CA VAL A 265 -1.33 -1.89 14.56
C VAL A 265 -1.30 -3.17 15.38
N ASP A 266 -2.17 -4.15 15.08
CA ASP A 266 -2.24 -5.42 15.83
C ASP A 266 -0.93 -6.22 15.74
N TRP A 267 -0.28 -6.23 14.58
CA TRP A 267 1.01 -6.90 14.39
C TRP A 267 2.14 -6.17 15.10
N SER A 268 2.18 -4.85 15.01
CA SER A 268 3.21 -4.02 15.65
C SER A 268 3.09 -4.06 17.18
N THR A 269 1.87 -4.00 17.72
CA THR A 269 1.62 -4.08 19.18
C THR A 269 1.90 -5.48 19.72
N PHE A 270 1.51 -6.53 18.98
CA PHE A 270 1.88 -7.89 19.34
C PHE A 270 3.41 -8.05 19.37
N ALA A 271 4.10 -7.58 18.34
CA ALA A 271 5.55 -7.64 18.27
C ALA A 271 6.20 -6.85 19.44
N GLN A 272 5.75 -5.63 19.71
CA GLN A 272 6.23 -4.84 20.85
C GLN A 272 5.98 -5.53 22.20
N SER A 273 4.90 -6.32 22.31
CA SER A 273 4.63 -7.08 23.54
C SER A 273 5.61 -8.23 23.79
N CYS A 274 6.38 -8.62 22.80
CA CYS A 274 7.38 -9.68 22.88
C CYS A 274 8.77 -9.18 23.33
N THR A 275 8.99 -7.85 23.40
CA THR A 275 10.31 -7.25 23.69
C THR A 275 10.21 -5.95 24.46
N GLN A 276 11.29 -5.56 25.17
CA GLN A 276 11.44 -4.24 25.79
C GLN A 276 12.21 -3.27 24.86
N LEU A 277 12.85 -3.76 23.80
CA LEU A 277 13.54 -2.91 22.85
C LEU A 277 12.53 -2.21 21.91
N PRO A 278 12.90 -1.05 21.33
CA PRO A 278 12.02 -0.38 20.37
C PRO A 278 11.64 -1.26 19.19
N MET A 279 10.35 -1.38 18.94
CA MET A 279 9.80 -2.04 17.76
C MET A 279 9.49 -0.99 16.68
N LYS A 280 9.99 -1.23 15.46
CA LYS A 280 9.73 -0.37 14.32
C LYS A 280 8.46 -0.81 13.59
N GLY A 281 7.45 0.07 13.51
CA GLY A 281 6.26 -0.10 12.68
C GLY A 281 6.63 0.06 11.20
N MET A 282 6.08 -0.80 10.34
CA MET A 282 6.48 -0.90 8.93
C MET A 282 5.30 -0.60 8.01
N LEU A 283 5.40 0.43 7.20
CA LEU A 283 4.38 0.87 6.25
C LEU A 283 4.96 1.04 4.85
N THR A 284 4.10 0.91 3.84
CA THR A 284 4.41 1.36 2.48
C THR A 284 3.86 2.76 2.29
N GLY A 285 4.66 3.63 1.69
CA GLY A 285 4.32 5.02 1.48
C GLY A 285 3.31 5.24 0.35
N PRO A 286 2.65 6.41 0.35
CA PRO A 286 1.57 6.71 -0.57
C PRO A 286 1.99 6.74 -2.04
N VAL A 287 3.21 7.20 -2.34
CA VAL A 287 3.71 7.26 -3.72
C VAL A 287 3.96 5.85 -4.24
N THR A 288 4.56 4.99 -3.43
CA THR A 288 4.82 3.59 -3.81
C THR A 288 3.53 2.80 -4.00
N ILE A 289 2.54 2.98 -3.12
CA ILE A 289 1.22 2.35 -3.28
C ILE A 289 0.57 2.80 -4.60
N LEU A 290 0.65 4.09 -4.92
CA LEU A 290 0.12 4.63 -6.16
C LEU A 290 0.86 4.08 -7.39
N GLU A 291 2.21 4.22 -7.41
CA GLU A 291 3.01 3.92 -8.61
C GLU A 291 3.05 2.43 -8.95
N TRP A 292 2.95 1.54 -7.96
CA TRP A 292 2.89 0.10 -8.17
C TRP A 292 1.47 -0.45 -8.25
N SER A 293 0.49 0.41 -8.52
CA SER A 293 -0.90 0.07 -8.78
C SER A 293 -1.33 0.51 -10.20
N PHE A 294 -2.38 -0.11 -10.73
CA PHE A 294 -3.10 0.45 -11.87
C PHE A 294 -4.02 1.55 -11.33
N VAL A 295 -3.76 2.80 -11.72
CA VAL A 295 -4.41 3.97 -11.14
C VAL A 295 -5.58 4.43 -11.99
N ARG A 296 -6.71 4.78 -11.32
CA ARG A 296 -7.88 5.47 -11.94
C ARG A 296 -7.43 6.72 -12.72
N ASN A 297 -8.15 7.04 -13.79
CA ASN A 297 -7.82 8.15 -14.69
C ASN A 297 -8.86 9.29 -14.71
N ASP A 298 -9.87 9.23 -13.87
CA ASP A 298 -10.93 10.24 -13.76
C ASP A 298 -10.57 11.42 -12.86
N GLN A 299 -9.41 11.34 -12.17
CA GLN A 299 -8.85 12.42 -11.38
C GLN A 299 -7.30 12.44 -11.49
N PRO A 300 -6.65 13.58 -11.16
CA PRO A 300 -5.18 13.65 -11.15
C PRO A 300 -4.54 12.64 -10.19
N ARG A 301 -3.44 12.01 -10.59
CA ARG A 301 -2.67 11.06 -9.73
C ARG A 301 -2.29 11.69 -8.39
N SER A 302 -1.92 12.97 -8.36
CA SER A 302 -1.63 13.74 -7.14
C SER A 302 -2.80 13.73 -6.14
N LEU A 303 -4.04 13.81 -6.63
CA LEU A 303 -5.23 13.77 -5.77
C LEU A 303 -5.42 12.38 -5.17
N THR A 304 -5.28 11.32 -5.97
CA THR A 304 -5.35 9.94 -5.50
C THR A 304 -4.22 9.66 -4.49
N CYS A 305 -3.01 10.16 -4.74
CA CYS A 305 -1.89 10.03 -3.82
C CYS A 305 -2.16 10.69 -2.45
N LYS A 306 -2.77 11.87 -2.43
CA LYS A 306 -3.17 12.55 -1.19
C LYS A 306 -4.23 11.78 -0.41
N GLN A 307 -5.15 11.08 -1.08
CA GLN A 307 -6.11 10.19 -0.42
C GLN A 307 -5.39 9.03 0.27
N ILE A 308 -4.44 8.40 -0.42
CA ILE A 308 -3.60 7.33 0.14
C ILE A 308 -2.77 7.88 1.31
N ALA A 309 -2.17 9.06 1.16
CA ALA A 309 -1.37 9.71 2.21
C ALA A 309 -2.16 9.93 3.50
N LEU A 310 -3.42 10.38 3.40
CA LEU A 310 -4.30 10.54 4.56
C LEU A 310 -4.65 9.19 5.21
N ALA A 311 -4.85 8.14 4.42
CA ALA A 311 -5.10 6.80 4.93
C ALA A 311 -3.86 6.22 5.67
N ILE A 312 -2.66 6.45 5.14
CA ILE A 312 -1.40 6.07 5.81
C ILE A 312 -1.16 6.93 7.05
N ARG A 313 -1.45 8.26 7.01
CA ARG A 313 -1.37 9.12 8.19
C ARG A 313 -2.24 8.60 9.34
N ASP A 314 -3.45 8.14 9.05
CA ASP A 314 -4.32 7.57 10.07
C ASP A 314 -3.68 6.33 10.73
N GLU A 315 -3.00 5.49 9.95
CA GLU A 315 -2.26 4.33 10.47
C GLU A 315 -1.05 4.75 11.30
N VAL A 316 -0.28 5.73 10.84
CA VAL A 316 0.89 6.29 11.55
C VAL A 316 0.47 6.86 12.91
N CYS A 317 -0.62 7.62 12.96
CA CYS A 317 -1.16 8.16 14.21
C CYS A 317 -1.66 7.05 15.14
N ASP A 318 -2.26 5.97 14.61
CA ASP A 318 -2.69 4.83 15.41
C ASP A 318 -1.51 4.05 15.99
N LEU A 319 -0.45 3.83 15.23
CA LEU A 319 0.78 3.22 15.72
C LEU A 319 1.38 4.02 16.88
N GLU A 320 1.47 5.35 16.75
CA GLU A 320 1.94 6.21 17.82
C GLU A 320 1.07 6.11 19.07
N ARG A 321 -0.27 6.13 18.92
CA ARG A 321 -1.23 5.96 20.04
C ARG A 321 -1.06 4.63 20.77
N HIS A 322 -0.60 3.60 20.06
CA HIS A 322 -0.26 2.29 20.61
C HIS A 322 1.21 2.18 21.03
N ASN A 323 1.87 3.32 21.21
CA ASN A 323 3.23 3.42 21.75
C ASN A 323 4.34 2.84 20.85
N ILE A 324 4.11 2.76 19.55
CA ILE A 324 5.15 2.48 18.56
C ILE A 324 5.87 3.80 18.26
N ARG A 325 7.14 3.90 18.70
CA ARG A 325 7.91 5.16 18.70
C ARG A 325 8.79 5.34 17.47
N ILE A 326 8.99 4.29 16.70
CA ILE A 326 9.74 4.34 15.44
C ILE A 326 8.81 3.78 14.36
N ILE A 327 8.55 4.56 13.31
CA ILE A 327 7.64 4.18 12.23
C ILE A 327 8.33 4.42 10.89
N GLN A 328 8.47 3.37 10.10
CA GLN A 328 9.06 3.43 8.76
C GLN A 328 7.97 3.45 7.70
N ILE A 329 8.09 4.40 6.76
CA ILE A 329 7.19 4.60 5.62
C ILE A 329 8.05 4.50 4.36
N ASP A 330 8.02 3.37 3.68
CA ASP A 330 8.93 3.05 2.57
C ASP A 330 8.46 3.64 1.25
N GLU A 331 9.35 4.35 0.56
CA GLU A 331 9.06 5.00 -0.72
C GLU A 331 10.06 4.62 -1.84
N PRO A 332 10.22 3.33 -2.17
CA PRO A 332 11.13 2.91 -3.23
C PRO A 332 10.74 3.41 -4.62
N ALA A 333 9.47 3.73 -4.86
CA ALA A 333 8.97 4.08 -6.18
C ALA A 333 9.07 5.58 -6.55
N ILE A 334 9.52 6.46 -5.65
CA ILE A 334 9.56 7.91 -5.94
C ILE A 334 10.38 8.21 -7.21
N ARG A 335 11.57 7.63 -7.33
CA ARG A 335 12.40 7.87 -8.52
C ARG A 335 11.87 7.14 -9.76
N GLU A 336 11.33 5.95 -9.58
CA GLU A 336 10.73 5.15 -10.66
C GLU A 336 9.53 5.86 -11.30
N GLY A 337 8.73 6.57 -10.48
CA GLY A 337 7.56 7.33 -10.92
C GLY A 337 7.87 8.64 -11.67
N LEU A 338 9.14 9.03 -11.82
CA LEU A 338 9.52 10.25 -12.54
C LEU A 338 8.99 10.24 -13.97
N PRO A 339 8.36 11.35 -14.43
CA PRO A 339 7.98 11.49 -15.83
C PRO A 339 9.17 11.32 -16.78
N LEU A 340 8.95 10.73 -17.96
CA LEU A 340 9.99 10.56 -18.97
C LEU A 340 10.65 11.89 -19.37
N ARG A 341 9.89 13.00 -19.33
CA ARG A 341 10.41 14.34 -19.65
C ARG A 341 10.79 15.05 -18.37
N LYS A 342 12.04 15.51 -18.28
CA LYS A 342 12.54 16.30 -17.13
C LYS A 342 11.70 17.53 -16.80
N SER A 343 11.06 18.15 -17.80
CA SER A 343 10.16 19.29 -17.56
C SER A 343 8.94 18.99 -16.69
N GLY A 344 8.61 17.71 -16.46
CA GLY A 344 7.53 17.30 -15.56
C GLY A 344 8.01 16.86 -14.17
N TRP A 345 9.33 16.82 -13.92
CA TRP A 345 9.87 16.30 -12.67
C TRP A 345 9.50 17.16 -11.46
N ASP A 346 9.62 18.48 -11.56
CA ASP A 346 9.34 19.40 -10.46
C ASP A 346 7.89 19.30 -9.99
N GLU A 347 6.94 19.21 -10.93
CA GLU A 347 5.54 19.03 -10.60
C GLU A 347 5.28 17.69 -9.91
N TYR A 348 5.83 16.60 -10.46
CA TYR A 348 5.73 15.27 -9.87
C TYR A 348 6.34 15.23 -8.47
N LEU A 349 7.59 15.64 -8.34
CA LEU A 349 8.33 15.57 -7.07
C LEU A 349 7.69 16.44 -5.99
N LYS A 350 7.11 17.58 -6.37
CA LYS A 350 6.38 18.44 -5.44
C LYS A 350 5.22 17.71 -4.76
N TRP A 351 4.32 17.09 -5.52
CA TRP A 351 3.18 16.39 -4.91
C TRP A 351 3.58 15.06 -4.28
N ALA A 352 4.61 14.39 -4.78
CA ALA A 352 5.13 13.15 -4.20
C ALA A 352 5.71 13.40 -2.79
N VAL A 353 6.59 14.39 -2.65
CA VAL A 353 7.14 14.82 -1.37
C VAL A 353 6.05 15.30 -0.42
N GLU A 354 5.10 16.13 -0.91
CA GLU A 354 3.96 16.58 -0.11
C GLU A 354 3.13 15.40 0.42
N SER A 355 2.87 14.38 -0.41
CA SER A 355 2.11 13.19 -0.01
C SER A 355 2.82 12.37 1.06
N PHE A 356 4.14 12.18 0.94
CA PHE A 356 4.93 11.56 2.01
C PHE A 356 4.83 12.37 3.31
N ARG A 357 5.05 13.69 3.25
CA ARG A 357 4.97 14.58 4.40
C ARG A 357 3.60 14.57 5.09
N ILE A 358 2.51 14.51 4.32
CA ILE A 358 1.16 14.34 4.87
C ILE A 358 1.07 13.05 5.68
N SER A 359 1.58 11.94 5.17
CA SER A 359 1.54 10.65 5.88
C SER A 359 2.38 10.65 7.15
N ALA A 360 3.47 11.42 7.19
CA ALA A 360 4.46 11.44 8.27
C ALA A 360 4.19 12.52 9.35
N SER A 361 3.38 13.54 9.07
CA SER A 361 3.29 14.76 9.89
C SER A 361 2.32 14.68 11.07
N GLY A 362 1.52 13.62 11.19
CA GLY A 362 0.46 13.50 12.18
C GLY A 362 0.91 13.14 13.61
N VAL A 363 2.21 12.93 13.83
CA VAL A 363 2.79 12.43 15.08
C VAL A 363 3.60 13.48 15.82
N GLU A 364 3.80 13.26 17.13
CA GLU A 364 4.62 14.11 17.99
C GLU A 364 6.12 14.05 17.64
N ASP A 365 6.90 15.03 18.08
CA ASP A 365 8.33 15.13 17.79
C ASP A 365 9.16 13.95 18.34
N LYS A 366 8.68 13.31 19.41
CA LYS A 366 9.32 12.12 20.00
C LYS A 366 9.16 10.84 19.18
N THR A 367 8.22 10.80 18.24
CA THR A 367 8.05 9.67 17.32
C THR A 367 8.94 9.87 16.11
N GLN A 368 9.86 8.92 15.91
CA GLN A 368 10.86 8.95 14.86
C GLN A 368 10.28 8.34 13.58
N ILE A 369 10.33 9.09 12.48
CA ILE A 369 9.87 8.65 11.17
C ILE A 369 11.07 8.22 10.32
N HIS A 370 11.07 6.96 9.92
CA HIS A 370 12.01 6.40 8.97
C HIS A 370 11.41 6.34 7.56
N THR A 371 12.27 6.31 6.57
CA THR A 371 11.93 5.90 5.20
C THR A 371 13.02 5.01 4.63
N HIS A 372 12.68 4.21 3.63
CA HIS A 372 13.63 3.36 2.91
C HIS A 372 13.47 3.55 1.41
N MET A 373 14.62 3.62 0.73
CA MET A 373 14.71 3.66 -0.73
C MET A 373 15.67 2.58 -1.21
N CYS A 374 15.14 1.63 -1.97
CA CYS A 374 15.93 0.61 -2.66
C CYS A 374 16.01 0.89 -4.17
N TYR A 375 17.00 0.33 -4.84
CA TYR A 375 17.22 0.39 -6.28
C TYR A 375 17.27 1.82 -6.89
N SER A 376 17.61 2.83 -6.10
CA SER A 376 17.52 4.23 -6.53
C SER A 376 18.87 4.89 -6.62
N GLU A 377 19.27 5.31 -7.83
CA GLU A 377 20.30 6.34 -8.04
C GLU A 377 19.60 7.69 -7.91
N PHE A 378 19.45 8.21 -6.69
CA PHE A 378 18.68 9.42 -6.42
C PHE A 378 19.49 10.71 -6.41
N ASN A 379 20.74 10.68 -6.92
CA ASN A 379 21.62 11.84 -6.92
C ASN A 379 21.03 13.06 -7.65
N ASP A 380 20.19 12.80 -8.66
CA ASP A 380 19.51 13.84 -9.45
C ASP A 380 18.23 14.40 -8.78
N ILE A 381 17.79 13.84 -7.66
CA ILE A 381 16.60 14.25 -6.89
C ILE A 381 16.88 14.39 -5.39
N ILE A 382 18.15 14.47 -4.98
CA ILE A 382 18.56 14.46 -3.55
C ILE A 382 17.91 15.59 -2.74
N GLU A 383 17.74 16.77 -3.33
CA GLU A 383 17.08 17.90 -2.67
C GLU A 383 15.62 17.58 -2.32
N HIS A 384 14.92 16.85 -3.19
CA HIS A 384 13.55 16.43 -2.95
C HIS A 384 13.48 15.30 -1.92
N ILE A 385 14.47 14.40 -1.92
CA ILE A 385 14.59 13.37 -0.88
C ILE A 385 14.78 14.01 0.50
N ALA A 386 15.66 15.00 0.61
CA ALA A 386 15.83 15.77 1.84
C ALA A 386 14.55 16.53 2.23
N ALA A 387 13.83 17.06 1.26
CA ALA A 387 12.56 17.76 1.48
C ALA A 387 11.42 16.86 1.97
N MET A 388 11.53 15.52 1.90
CA MET A 388 10.60 14.60 2.55
C MET A 388 10.61 14.76 4.08
N ASP A 389 11.71 15.23 4.65
CA ASP A 389 11.87 15.51 6.08
C ASP A 389 11.66 14.26 6.99
N ALA A 390 12.02 13.07 6.49
CA ALA A 390 12.09 11.87 7.32
C ALA A 390 13.24 12.02 8.32
N ASP A 391 13.04 11.56 9.57
CA ASP A 391 14.08 11.66 10.59
C ASP A 391 15.29 10.78 10.25
N VAL A 392 15.05 9.59 9.69
CA VAL A 392 16.08 8.66 9.22
C VAL A 392 15.74 8.14 7.82
N ILE A 393 16.71 8.17 6.91
CA ILE A 393 16.60 7.48 5.62
C ILE A 393 17.54 6.28 5.57
N THR A 394 17.05 5.12 5.13
CA THR A 394 17.89 3.96 4.82
C THR A 394 17.96 3.75 3.31
N ILE A 395 19.16 3.45 2.80
CA ILE A 395 19.44 3.36 1.37
C ILE A 395 20.37 2.18 1.05
N GLU A 396 20.26 1.63 -0.16
CA GLU A 396 21.18 0.59 -0.64
C GLU A 396 22.54 1.21 -0.99
N CYS A 397 23.60 0.81 -0.31
CA CYS A 397 24.95 1.35 -0.52
C CYS A 397 26.04 0.29 -0.61
N SER A 398 25.81 -0.96 -0.19
CA SER A 398 26.87 -1.96 -0.13
C SER A 398 27.40 -2.33 -1.52
N ARG A 399 26.53 -2.49 -2.51
CA ARG A 399 26.92 -2.82 -3.89
C ARG A 399 27.70 -1.72 -4.58
N SER A 400 27.37 -0.47 -4.33
CA SER A 400 28.09 0.70 -4.84
C SER A 400 29.36 1.02 -4.03
N GLN A 401 29.69 0.21 -3.02
CA GLN A 401 30.83 0.48 -2.12
C GLN A 401 30.81 1.89 -1.53
N MET A 402 29.61 2.38 -1.19
CA MET A 402 29.32 3.73 -0.70
C MET A 402 29.49 4.85 -1.75
N GLU A 403 29.70 4.54 -3.03
CA GLU A 403 29.82 5.56 -4.08
C GLU A 403 28.57 6.44 -4.19
N LEU A 404 27.39 5.88 -3.87
CA LEU A 404 26.14 6.63 -3.83
C LEU A 404 26.20 7.82 -2.85
N LEU A 405 27.03 7.72 -1.80
CA LEU A 405 27.22 8.78 -0.81
C LEU A 405 28.07 9.95 -1.32
N ASN A 406 28.68 9.86 -2.51
CA ASN A 406 29.45 10.97 -3.06
C ASN A 406 28.60 12.23 -3.27
N VAL A 407 27.28 12.07 -3.48
CA VAL A 407 26.35 13.21 -3.57
C VAL A 407 26.35 14.04 -2.27
N PHE A 408 26.61 13.41 -1.12
CA PHE A 408 26.65 14.10 0.18
C PHE A 408 27.94 14.92 0.40
N ALA A 409 28.93 14.80 -0.49
CA ALA A 409 30.07 15.70 -0.49
C ALA A 409 29.69 17.12 -0.91
N ASP A 410 28.76 17.23 -1.85
CA ASP A 410 28.29 18.50 -2.39
C ASP A 410 26.96 18.96 -1.74
N PHE A 411 26.14 18.01 -1.31
CA PHE A 411 24.85 18.24 -0.64
C PHE A 411 24.88 17.77 0.81
N HIS A 412 24.82 18.70 1.74
CA HIS A 412 24.74 18.38 3.17
C HIS A 412 23.34 17.84 3.52
N TYR A 413 23.20 16.53 3.53
CA TYR A 413 21.95 15.89 3.96
C TYR A 413 21.69 16.22 5.44
N PRO A 414 20.53 16.82 5.76
CA PRO A 414 20.32 17.39 7.10
C PRO A 414 20.08 16.32 8.17
N ASN A 415 19.40 15.21 7.83
CA ASN A 415 18.86 14.25 8.76
C ASN A 415 19.77 13.03 8.94
N GLU A 416 19.30 11.99 9.64
CA GLU A 416 20.05 10.75 9.86
C GLU A 416 19.95 9.81 8.66
N ILE A 417 20.96 8.97 8.49
CA ILE A 417 21.06 8.07 7.34
C ILE A 417 21.63 6.71 7.72
N GLY A 418 21.01 5.65 7.20
CA GLY A 418 21.47 4.26 7.28
C GLY A 418 21.93 3.77 5.91
N PRO A 419 23.20 3.94 5.56
CA PRO A 419 23.74 3.33 4.36
C PRO A 419 23.87 1.82 4.56
N GLY A 420 23.24 1.03 3.68
CA GLY A 420 23.29 -0.42 3.75
C GLY A 420 24.72 -0.97 3.67
N VAL A 421 25.04 -1.93 4.52
CA VAL A 421 26.36 -2.56 4.61
C VAL A 421 26.36 -4.04 4.25
N TYR A 422 25.18 -4.58 3.93
CA TYR A 422 24.98 -5.98 3.59
C TYR A 422 24.11 -6.10 2.32
N ASP A 423 24.72 -6.61 1.22
CA ASP A 423 24.02 -6.89 -0.03
C ASP A 423 23.09 -8.11 0.12
N ILE A 424 21.79 -7.84 0.22
CA ILE A 424 20.77 -8.89 0.36
C ILE A 424 20.53 -9.67 -0.94
N HIS A 425 21.06 -9.25 -2.08
CA HIS A 425 20.92 -9.96 -3.36
C HIS A 425 21.94 -11.08 -3.53
N SER A 426 22.97 -11.10 -2.67
CA SER A 426 23.99 -12.14 -2.60
C SER A 426 23.75 -13.06 -1.41
N ALA A 427 23.94 -14.37 -1.58
CA ALA A 427 23.95 -15.32 -0.47
C ALA A 427 25.29 -15.32 0.29
N ARG A 428 26.26 -14.53 -0.16
CA ARG A 428 27.56 -14.37 0.50
C ARG A 428 27.37 -13.67 1.84
N VAL A 429 27.99 -14.23 2.88
CA VAL A 429 28.08 -13.57 4.18
C VAL A 429 29.35 -12.68 4.16
N PRO A 430 29.22 -11.35 4.26
CA PRO A 430 30.38 -10.47 4.30
C PRO A 430 31.14 -10.60 5.63
N GLU A 431 32.42 -10.27 5.63
CA GLU A 431 33.22 -10.24 6.86
C GLU A 431 32.88 -8.96 7.66
N THR A 432 33.01 -9.02 9.00
CA THR A 432 32.80 -7.88 9.90
C THR A 432 33.60 -6.67 9.48
N GLN A 433 34.92 -6.89 9.13
CA GLN A 433 35.81 -5.83 8.69
C GLN A 433 35.36 -5.14 7.40
N GLU A 434 34.74 -5.87 6.46
CA GLU A 434 34.19 -5.26 5.24
C GLU A 434 33.08 -4.24 5.57
N MET A 435 32.22 -4.57 6.53
CA MET A 435 31.15 -3.68 6.99
C MET A 435 31.70 -2.47 7.75
N VAL A 436 32.71 -2.68 8.61
CA VAL A 436 33.45 -1.59 9.28
C VAL A 436 34.06 -0.64 8.26
N ASP A 437 34.71 -1.17 7.24
CA ASP A 437 35.34 -0.36 6.18
C ASP A 437 34.32 0.46 5.38
N LEU A 438 33.13 -0.11 5.13
CA LEU A 438 32.02 0.60 4.48
C LEU A 438 31.50 1.75 5.36
N LEU A 439 31.31 1.52 6.65
CA LEU A 439 30.87 2.55 7.59
C LEU A 439 31.92 3.66 7.74
N LYS A 440 33.21 3.32 7.83
CA LYS A 440 34.32 4.31 7.85
C LYS A 440 34.40 5.13 6.55
N LYS A 441 33.98 4.56 5.41
CA LYS A 441 33.81 5.36 4.18
C LYS A 441 32.66 6.35 4.31
N ALA A 442 31.53 5.92 4.88
CA ALA A 442 30.37 6.76 5.08
C ALA A 442 30.65 7.94 6.03
N GLU A 443 31.46 7.73 7.08
CA GLU A 443 31.90 8.78 8.03
C GLU A 443 32.66 9.95 7.38
N ARG A 444 33.21 9.75 6.17
CA ARG A 444 33.85 10.84 5.43
C ARG A 444 32.86 11.91 4.95
N PHE A 445 31.60 11.55 4.83
CA PHE A 445 30.54 12.40 4.29
C PHE A 445 29.48 12.76 5.35
N ILE A 446 29.29 11.92 6.36
CA ILE A 446 28.21 11.99 7.33
C ILE A 446 28.78 11.89 8.73
N ASP A 447 28.33 12.77 9.62
CA ASP A 447 28.71 12.71 11.03
C ASP A 447 28.27 11.38 11.65
N LYS A 448 29.17 10.75 12.42
CA LYS A 448 28.91 9.45 13.06
C LYS A 448 27.66 9.43 13.96
N SER A 449 27.27 10.58 14.54
CA SER A 449 26.06 10.71 15.34
C SER A 449 24.77 10.63 14.53
N LYS A 450 24.85 10.66 13.19
CA LYS A 450 23.73 10.55 12.26
C LYS A 450 23.73 9.23 11.48
N LEU A 451 24.70 8.33 11.73
CA LEU A 451 24.83 7.07 11.00
C LEU A 451 24.10 5.93 11.69
N TRP A 452 23.25 5.25 10.94
CA TRP A 452 22.61 3.99 11.29
C TRP A 452 23.29 2.83 10.57
N VAL A 453 23.10 1.60 11.08
CA VAL A 453 23.65 0.37 10.50
C VAL A 453 22.53 -0.60 10.16
N ASN A 454 22.39 -0.92 8.89
CA ASN A 454 21.32 -1.75 8.36
C ASN A 454 21.76 -2.53 7.11
N PRO A 455 21.04 -3.60 6.72
CA PRO A 455 21.21 -4.21 5.40
C PRO A 455 20.71 -3.28 4.29
N ASP A 456 21.07 -3.58 3.04
CA ASP A 456 20.65 -2.79 1.87
C ASP A 456 19.14 -2.75 1.69
N CYS A 457 18.45 -3.87 1.93
CA CYS A 457 16.99 -3.97 1.75
C CYS A 457 16.39 -5.06 2.64
N GLY A 458 15.09 -5.34 2.48
CA GLY A 458 14.38 -6.41 3.19
C GLY A 458 14.92 -7.82 2.89
N LEU A 459 14.90 -8.68 3.88
CA LEU A 459 15.55 -10.02 3.86
C LEU A 459 14.63 -11.16 3.37
N LYS A 460 13.43 -10.83 2.92
CA LYS A 460 12.37 -11.78 2.56
C LYS A 460 12.80 -12.90 1.61
N THR A 461 13.69 -12.62 0.68
CA THR A 461 14.15 -13.54 -0.37
C THR A 461 15.37 -14.36 0.02
N ARG A 462 15.94 -14.11 1.21
CA ARG A 462 17.11 -14.82 1.74
C ARG A 462 16.69 -16.09 2.50
N GLY A 463 17.70 -16.93 2.79
CA GLY A 463 17.55 -18.02 3.73
C GLY A 463 17.98 -17.61 5.15
N TRP A 464 17.49 -18.29 6.17
CA TRP A 464 17.82 -17.95 7.55
C TRP A 464 19.31 -18.12 7.89
N ALA A 465 19.99 -19.09 7.29
CA ALA A 465 21.40 -19.37 7.63
C ALA A 465 22.31 -18.20 7.29
N GLU A 466 22.26 -17.72 6.04
CA GLU A 466 23.06 -16.57 5.62
C GLU A 466 22.59 -15.26 6.25
N THR A 467 21.28 -15.08 6.45
CA THR A 467 20.73 -13.91 7.12
C THR A 467 21.25 -13.80 8.55
N LYS A 468 21.21 -14.89 9.33
CA LYS A 468 21.72 -14.92 10.70
C LYS A 468 23.19 -14.56 10.76
N ALA A 469 23.99 -15.22 9.93
CA ALA A 469 25.44 -14.98 9.92
C ALA A 469 25.77 -13.53 9.53
N SER A 470 25.09 -12.95 8.53
CA SER A 470 25.33 -11.58 8.07
C SER A 470 24.93 -10.54 9.10
N LEU A 471 23.77 -10.70 9.75
CA LEU A 471 23.29 -9.74 10.76
C LEU A 471 24.11 -9.80 12.05
N ILE A 472 24.61 -10.97 12.46
CA ILE A 472 25.57 -11.09 13.57
C ILE A 472 26.80 -10.21 13.29
N ARG A 473 27.41 -10.37 12.10
CA ARG A 473 28.60 -9.58 11.70
C ARG A 473 28.29 -8.08 11.57
N MET A 474 27.09 -7.74 11.13
CA MET A 474 26.64 -6.34 11.07
C MET A 474 26.57 -5.70 12.47
N VAL A 475 26.02 -6.42 13.44
CA VAL A 475 25.99 -5.96 14.85
C VAL A 475 27.39 -5.89 15.45
N GLU A 476 28.27 -6.86 15.15
CA GLU A 476 29.68 -6.84 15.55
C GLU A 476 30.39 -5.60 15.00
N ALA A 477 30.21 -5.27 13.71
CA ALA A 477 30.80 -4.09 13.09
C ALA A 477 30.35 -2.79 13.78
N ALA A 478 29.06 -2.66 14.10
CA ALA A 478 28.56 -1.52 14.87
C ALA A 478 29.17 -1.43 16.27
N LYS A 479 29.30 -2.57 16.97
CA LYS A 479 29.92 -2.64 18.30
C LYS A 479 31.41 -2.27 18.28
N GLU A 480 32.14 -2.68 17.23
CA GLU A 480 33.53 -2.30 17.03
C GLU A 480 33.70 -0.79 16.92
N LEU A 481 32.92 -0.14 16.05
CA LEU A 481 32.94 1.31 15.87
C LEU A 481 32.49 2.12 17.09
N ARG A 482 31.62 1.56 17.93
CA ARG A 482 31.21 2.18 19.22
C ARG A 482 32.34 2.21 20.24
N ASN A 483 33.31 1.32 20.12
CA ASN A 483 34.47 1.21 21.05
C ASN A 483 35.72 1.98 20.57
N GLU A 484 35.71 2.52 19.34
CA GLU A 484 36.74 3.43 18.82
C GLU A 484 36.46 4.89 19.22
#